data_dd2a2b9fb1011c050a5c4d7d43fde0e3
#
_entry.id   dd2a2b9fb1011c050a5c4d7d43fde0e3
#
_cell.length_a   1.000
_cell.length_b   1.000
_cell.length_c   1.000
_cell.angle_alpha   90.00
_cell.angle_beta   90.00
_cell.angle_gamma   90.00
#
_symmetry.space_group_name_H-M   'P 1'
#
loop_
_entity.id
_entity.type
_entity.pdbx_description
1 polymer ?
#
loop_
_entity_poly.entity_id
_entity_poly.type
_entity_poly.pdbx_seq_one_letter_code
_entity_poly.pdbx_strand_id
1 'polypeptide(L)'
;QNGLLVTKRGYEKRVAVNRAGGKEKLRILLFGGTTEGRELAQRLLTLPVIFKVSVATPYGEELLQDLPQATILAGRMDRTQMEREMEKGYDLVIDATHPYAAEVSENIRQAAQQEQIRLLRVCRRASKVGSDCYWVQDAKEAAGLLQTLSGNVLLTTVHADCLPVYFFDRERGVIGLVLPSKEALDLCEKAQIPHSHILALQGPFTTALNIALMEQYHIGILVTKDGGKKGGFLEKQEAARLQKAALVVIGR
;
A
#
# COMPACT_ATOMS: atom_id res chain seq x y z
N GLN A 1 -6.58 9.43 -19.95
CA GLN A 1 -5.26 8.87 -20.26
C GLN A 1 -4.45 8.83 -18.97
N ASN A 2 -4.35 7.65 -18.34
CA ASN A 2 -3.59 7.42 -17.09
C ASN A 2 -2.13 7.17 -17.46
N GLY A 3 -1.29 8.19 -17.34
CA GLY A 3 0.15 8.08 -17.57
C GLY A 3 0.87 7.46 -16.38
N LEU A 4 1.50 6.33 -16.57
CA LEU A 4 2.47 5.74 -15.66
C LEU A 4 3.78 6.54 -15.75
N LEU A 5 4.27 7.07 -14.61
CA LEU A 5 5.60 7.66 -14.54
C LEU A 5 6.65 6.56 -14.29
N VAL A 6 7.52 6.36 -15.26
CA VAL A 6 8.68 5.46 -15.15
C VAL A 6 9.92 6.33 -14.96
N THR A 7 10.60 6.22 -13.81
CA THR A 7 11.89 6.90 -13.61
C THR A 7 13.01 6.13 -14.32
N LYS A 8 13.66 6.81 -15.30
CA LYS A 8 14.85 6.31 -16.00
C LYS A 8 16.11 6.73 -15.23
N ARG A 9 16.84 5.79 -14.66
CA ARG A 9 18.28 5.92 -14.43
C ARG A 9 18.95 4.53 -14.52
N GLY A 10 19.89 4.39 -15.44
CA GLY A 10 20.77 3.21 -15.57
C GLY A 10 20.49 2.29 -16.76
N TYR A 11 20.33 2.83 -17.97
CA TYR A 11 19.86 2.09 -19.13
C TYR A 11 20.83 2.13 -20.31
N GLU A 12 21.96 1.44 -20.27
CA GLU A 12 22.79 1.34 -21.51
C GLU A 12 23.63 0.07 -21.75
N LYS A 13 23.60 -1.00 -20.95
CA LYS A 13 24.60 -2.08 -21.19
C LYS A 13 24.11 -3.51 -21.41
N ARG A 14 22.81 -3.85 -21.47
CA ARG A 14 22.40 -5.26 -21.73
C ARG A 14 21.29 -5.50 -22.77
N VAL A 15 20.98 -4.55 -23.64
CA VAL A 15 20.09 -4.80 -24.80
C VAL A 15 20.84 -5.36 -26.03
N ALA A 16 22.12 -5.60 -25.91
CA ALA A 16 23.00 -5.94 -27.06
C ALA A 16 23.50 -7.38 -27.08
N VAL A 17 22.79 -8.38 -26.56
CA VAL A 17 23.12 -9.79 -26.87
C VAL A 17 21.84 -10.63 -26.84
N ASN A 18 21.15 -10.75 -27.95
CA ASN A 18 20.64 -11.96 -28.57
C ASN A 18 19.83 -11.62 -29.84
N ARG A 19 20.53 -11.20 -30.88
CA ARG A 19 20.04 -11.24 -32.26
C ARG A 19 20.59 -12.49 -32.94
N ALA A 20 20.12 -13.66 -32.51
CA ALA A 20 20.28 -14.87 -33.31
C ALA A 20 19.23 -15.89 -32.84
N GLY A 21 18.14 -16.03 -33.57
CA GLY A 21 17.34 -17.23 -33.66
C GLY A 21 16.47 -17.57 -32.45
N GLY A 22 15.21 -17.11 -32.46
CA GLY A 22 14.18 -17.52 -31.50
C GLY A 22 13.93 -16.42 -30.46
N LYS A 23 12.77 -15.77 -30.54
CA LYS A 23 12.36 -14.77 -29.51
C LYS A 23 12.08 -15.51 -28.20
N GLU A 24 13.08 -15.64 -27.33
CA GLU A 24 12.82 -16.02 -25.95
C GLU A 24 11.83 -15.03 -25.33
N LYS A 25 10.77 -15.55 -24.71
CA LYS A 25 9.79 -14.71 -24.05
C LYS A 25 10.43 -14.04 -22.82
N LEU A 26 10.22 -12.74 -22.67
CA LEU A 26 10.68 -11.98 -21.51
C LEU A 26 10.13 -12.62 -20.22
N ARG A 27 11.00 -12.88 -19.26
CA ARG A 27 10.67 -13.47 -17.96
C ARG A 27 10.56 -12.38 -16.90
N ILE A 28 9.41 -12.27 -16.25
CA ILE A 28 9.08 -11.20 -15.31
C ILE A 28 8.73 -11.76 -13.94
N LEU A 29 9.32 -11.18 -12.88
CA LEU A 29 8.89 -11.40 -11.50
C LEU A 29 8.15 -10.15 -11.02
N LEU A 30 6.86 -10.29 -10.73
CA LEU A 30 5.99 -9.22 -10.25
C LEU A 30 5.74 -9.41 -8.75
N PHE A 31 6.17 -8.47 -7.92
CA PHE A 31 5.76 -8.39 -6.52
C PHE A 31 4.44 -7.60 -6.45
N GLY A 32 3.37 -8.29 -6.07
CA GLY A 32 1.99 -7.81 -6.11
C GLY A 32 1.37 -7.63 -4.71
N GLY A 33 0.08 -7.93 -4.62
CA GLY A 33 -0.72 -7.79 -3.38
C GLY A 33 -1.48 -6.46 -3.30
N THR A 34 -1.52 -5.71 -4.40
CA THR A 34 -2.30 -4.48 -4.54
C THR A 34 -3.19 -4.54 -5.78
N THR A 35 -4.18 -3.67 -5.85
CA THR A 35 -5.03 -3.53 -7.04
C THR A 35 -4.21 -3.22 -8.30
N GLU A 36 -3.17 -2.39 -8.19
CA GLU A 36 -2.26 -2.08 -9.29
C GLU A 36 -1.47 -3.32 -9.73
N GLY A 37 -1.00 -4.12 -8.77
CA GLY A 37 -0.32 -5.39 -9.04
C GLY A 37 -1.23 -6.36 -9.80
N ARG A 38 -2.51 -6.47 -9.40
CA ARG A 38 -3.51 -7.26 -10.11
C ARG A 38 -3.78 -6.78 -11.52
N GLU A 39 -4.03 -5.48 -11.72
CA GLU A 39 -4.24 -4.90 -13.05
C GLU A 39 -3.04 -5.12 -13.98
N LEU A 40 -1.84 -5.04 -13.42
CA LEU A 40 -0.62 -5.30 -14.17
C LEU A 40 -0.51 -6.80 -14.54
N ALA A 41 -0.81 -7.71 -13.62
CA ALA A 41 -0.85 -9.15 -13.89
C ALA A 41 -1.85 -9.46 -15.02
N GLN A 42 -3.05 -8.88 -14.99
CA GLN A 42 -4.04 -9.02 -16.07
C GLN A 42 -3.50 -8.56 -17.44
N ARG A 43 -2.77 -7.44 -17.46
CA ARG A 43 -2.15 -6.94 -18.70
C ARG A 43 -1.00 -7.84 -19.18
N LEU A 44 -0.20 -8.38 -18.26
CA LEU A 44 0.89 -9.29 -18.60
C LEU A 44 0.38 -10.58 -19.24
N LEU A 45 -0.81 -11.07 -18.89
CA LEU A 45 -1.45 -12.22 -19.53
C LEU A 45 -1.74 -11.99 -21.04
N THR A 46 -1.91 -10.73 -21.46
CA THR A 46 -2.17 -10.40 -22.87
C THR A 46 -0.90 -10.21 -23.70
N LEU A 47 0.27 -10.29 -23.07
CA LEU A 47 1.57 -10.08 -23.70
C LEU A 47 2.33 -11.40 -23.92
N PRO A 48 3.24 -11.50 -24.88
CA PRO A 48 4.05 -12.69 -25.12
C PRO A 48 5.21 -12.78 -24.12
N VAL A 49 4.90 -12.82 -22.83
CA VAL A 49 5.85 -12.88 -21.70
C VAL A 49 5.59 -14.13 -20.85
N ILE A 50 6.56 -14.50 -20.02
CA ILE A 50 6.41 -15.48 -18.94
C ILE A 50 6.55 -14.71 -17.65
N PHE A 51 5.60 -14.83 -16.71
CA PHE A 51 5.71 -14.11 -15.45
C PHE A 51 5.21 -14.94 -14.26
N LYS A 52 5.73 -14.60 -13.10
CA LYS A 52 5.23 -15.04 -11.80
C LYS A 52 4.83 -13.84 -10.97
N VAL A 53 3.83 -14.03 -10.12
CA VAL A 53 3.38 -13.00 -9.16
C VAL A 53 3.65 -13.47 -7.75
N SER A 54 4.47 -12.72 -7.01
CA SER A 54 4.70 -12.94 -5.59
C SER A 54 3.72 -12.10 -4.78
N VAL A 55 3.04 -12.72 -3.81
CA VAL A 55 2.11 -12.08 -2.89
C VAL A 55 2.40 -12.51 -1.46
N ALA A 56 2.45 -11.56 -0.53
CA ALA A 56 2.88 -11.79 0.84
C ALA A 56 1.72 -12.14 1.80
N THR A 57 0.47 -11.95 1.39
CA THR A 57 -0.70 -12.08 2.26
C THR A 57 -1.80 -12.90 1.59
N PRO A 58 -2.66 -13.60 2.37
CA PRO A 58 -3.84 -14.28 1.85
C PRO A 58 -4.74 -13.36 1.03
N TYR A 59 -4.90 -12.11 1.44
CA TYR A 59 -5.65 -11.11 0.67
C TYR A 59 -5.03 -10.83 -0.71
N GLY A 60 -3.70 -10.76 -0.80
CA GLY A 60 -3.00 -10.62 -2.08
C GLY A 60 -3.22 -11.82 -2.99
N GLU A 61 -3.32 -13.03 -2.43
CA GLU A 61 -3.64 -14.26 -3.15
C GLU A 61 -5.10 -14.25 -3.63
N GLU A 62 -6.04 -13.86 -2.76
CA GLU A 62 -7.45 -13.70 -3.08
C GLU A 62 -7.67 -12.75 -4.27
N LEU A 63 -6.92 -11.64 -4.33
CA LEU A 63 -6.97 -10.69 -5.45
C LEU A 63 -6.61 -11.30 -6.82
N LEU A 64 -5.93 -12.46 -6.85
CA LEU A 64 -5.45 -13.11 -8.07
C LEU A 64 -6.21 -14.40 -8.39
N GLN A 65 -7.22 -14.80 -7.60
CA GLN A 65 -7.96 -16.06 -7.76
C GLN A 65 -8.62 -16.21 -9.13
N ASP A 66 -9.05 -15.11 -9.73
CA ASP A 66 -9.65 -15.09 -11.07
C ASP A 66 -8.61 -14.95 -12.21
N LEU A 67 -7.32 -15.12 -11.91
CA LEU A 67 -6.22 -15.17 -12.88
C LEU A 67 -5.53 -16.54 -12.90
N PRO A 68 -6.22 -17.63 -13.26
CA PRO A 68 -5.70 -19.01 -13.14
C PRO A 68 -4.49 -19.30 -14.01
N GLN A 69 -4.19 -18.45 -14.99
CA GLN A 69 -3.03 -18.57 -15.87
C GLN A 69 -1.76 -17.93 -15.28
N ALA A 70 -1.87 -17.16 -14.16
CA ALA A 70 -0.73 -16.57 -13.49
C ALA A 70 -0.11 -17.61 -12.52
N THR A 71 1.20 -17.78 -12.56
CA THR A 71 1.91 -18.56 -11.54
C THR A 71 2.07 -17.70 -10.30
N ILE A 72 1.43 -18.10 -9.21
CA ILE A 72 1.44 -17.36 -7.94
C ILE A 72 2.48 -17.97 -6.99
N LEU A 73 3.32 -17.12 -6.41
CA LEU A 73 4.22 -17.42 -5.30
C LEU A 73 3.61 -16.83 -4.04
N ALA A 74 2.88 -17.64 -3.29
CA ALA A 74 2.23 -17.23 -2.06
C ALA A 74 3.19 -17.30 -0.86
N GLY A 75 3.11 -16.29 0.02
CA GLY A 75 3.90 -16.19 1.24
C GLY A 75 4.86 -15.02 1.24
N ARG A 76 5.15 -14.54 2.46
CA ARG A 76 6.12 -13.47 2.66
C ARG A 76 7.53 -14.00 2.38
N MET A 77 8.28 -13.28 1.57
CA MET A 77 9.69 -13.57 1.29
C MET A 77 10.58 -12.55 2.03
N ASP A 78 11.63 -13.05 2.68
CA ASP A 78 12.76 -12.24 3.12
C ASP A 78 13.68 -11.92 1.91
N ARG A 79 14.69 -11.08 2.15
CA ARG A 79 15.66 -10.70 1.11
C ARG A 79 16.36 -11.91 0.47
N THR A 80 16.83 -12.85 1.28
CA THR A 80 17.56 -14.04 0.82
C THR A 80 16.66 -14.93 -0.06
N GLN A 81 15.40 -15.07 0.31
CA GLN A 81 14.42 -15.81 -0.48
C GLN A 81 14.11 -15.12 -1.81
N MET A 82 14.08 -13.77 -1.82
CA MET A 82 13.92 -12.99 -3.06
C MET A 82 15.11 -13.17 -3.99
N GLU A 83 16.34 -13.12 -3.48
CA GLU A 83 17.57 -13.36 -4.23
C GLU A 83 17.55 -14.76 -4.88
N ARG A 84 17.26 -15.81 -4.10
CA ARG A 84 17.13 -17.19 -4.62
C ARG A 84 16.05 -17.36 -5.68
N GLU A 85 14.93 -16.64 -5.56
CA GLU A 85 13.91 -16.67 -6.62
C GLU A 85 14.40 -15.94 -7.87
N MET A 86 15.07 -14.82 -7.71
CA MET A 86 15.63 -14.04 -8.84
C MET A 86 16.77 -14.76 -9.57
N GLU A 87 17.58 -15.57 -8.90
CA GLU A 87 18.61 -16.44 -9.48
C GLU A 87 18.07 -17.40 -10.55
N LYS A 88 16.75 -17.70 -10.52
CA LYS A 88 16.10 -18.55 -11.53
C LYS A 88 16.03 -17.91 -12.93
N GLY A 89 16.57 -16.69 -13.10
CA GLY A 89 16.77 -16.01 -14.36
C GLY A 89 15.54 -15.24 -14.84
N TYR A 90 15.32 -14.07 -14.27
CA TYR A 90 14.33 -13.09 -14.72
C TYR A 90 15.04 -11.93 -15.45
N ASP A 91 14.37 -11.40 -16.48
CA ASP A 91 14.85 -10.23 -17.23
C ASP A 91 14.39 -8.92 -16.59
N LEU A 92 13.30 -8.98 -15.81
CA LEU A 92 12.66 -7.82 -15.21
C LEU A 92 12.00 -8.20 -13.89
N VAL A 93 12.24 -7.39 -12.88
CA VAL A 93 11.50 -7.38 -11.63
C VAL A 93 10.58 -6.16 -11.60
N ILE A 94 9.33 -6.35 -11.22
CA ILE A 94 8.37 -5.26 -11.05
C ILE A 94 7.90 -5.24 -9.61
N ASP A 95 8.14 -4.14 -8.92
CA ASP A 95 7.63 -3.90 -7.58
C ASP A 95 6.33 -3.09 -7.66
N ALA A 96 5.21 -3.78 -7.48
CA ALA A 96 3.87 -3.23 -7.36
C ALA A 96 3.28 -3.47 -5.96
N THR A 97 4.14 -3.57 -4.94
CA THR A 97 3.72 -3.66 -3.55
C THR A 97 3.12 -2.33 -3.06
N HIS A 98 2.50 -2.36 -1.89
CA HIS A 98 1.86 -1.16 -1.34
C HIS A 98 2.86 0.00 -1.21
N PRO A 99 2.49 1.24 -1.55
CA PRO A 99 3.39 2.40 -1.51
C PRO A 99 4.10 2.60 -0.17
N TYR A 100 3.47 2.21 0.93
CA TYR A 100 4.00 2.33 2.29
C TYR A 100 4.72 1.08 2.81
N ALA A 101 4.86 0.04 2.00
CA ALA A 101 5.63 -1.14 2.35
C ALA A 101 7.14 -0.92 2.08
N ALA A 102 7.74 0.03 2.80
CA ALA A 102 9.11 0.49 2.55
C ALA A 102 10.15 -0.64 2.70
N GLU A 103 10.02 -1.47 3.74
CA GLU A 103 10.93 -2.58 4.02
C GLU A 103 10.96 -3.60 2.86
N VAL A 104 9.79 -4.06 2.41
CA VAL A 104 9.73 -5.04 1.32
C VAL A 104 10.25 -4.45 0.01
N SER A 105 9.96 -3.18 -0.27
CA SER A 105 10.48 -2.50 -1.46
C SER A 105 11.99 -2.34 -1.44
N GLU A 106 12.55 -2.07 -0.27
CA GLU A 106 14.01 -2.00 -0.10
C GLU A 106 14.65 -3.38 -0.27
N ASN A 107 14.05 -4.44 0.29
CA ASN A 107 14.51 -5.82 0.10
C ASN A 107 14.47 -6.22 -1.39
N ILE A 108 13.38 -5.89 -2.11
CA ILE A 108 13.27 -6.14 -3.56
C ILE A 108 14.35 -5.37 -4.32
N ARG A 109 14.60 -4.12 -3.96
CA ARG A 109 15.62 -3.28 -4.61
C ARG A 109 17.02 -3.86 -4.42
N GLN A 110 17.35 -4.27 -3.20
CA GLN A 110 18.66 -4.86 -2.89
C GLN A 110 18.85 -6.21 -3.58
N ALA A 111 17.84 -7.08 -3.56
CA ALA A 111 17.88 -8.37 -4.25
C ALA A 111 18.04 -8.20 -5.77
N ALA A 112 17.27 -7.32 -6.39
CA ALA A 112 17.36 -7.05 -7.83
C ALA A 112 18.73 -6.43 -8.21
N GLN A 113 19.31 -5.61 -7.34
CA GLN A 113 20.65 -5.04 -7.52
C GLN A 113 21.74 -6.12 -7.42
N GLN A 114 21.63 -7.02 -6.43
CA GLN A 114 22.55 -8.14 -6.23
C GLN A 114 22.56 -9.05 -7.47
N GLU A 115 21.38 -9.42 -7.95
CA GLU A 115 21.19 -10.28 -9.12
C GLU A 115 21.32 -9.54 -10.46
N GLN A 116 21.64 -8.24 -10.42
CA GLN A 116 21.81 -7.39 -11.60
C GLN A 116 20.59 -7.40 -12.55
N ILE A 117 19.39 -7.61 -11.99
CA ILE A 117 18.14 -7.61 -12.74
C ILE A 117 17.55 -6.20 -12.72
N ARG A 118 16.96 -5.82 -13.85
CA ARG A 118 16.27 -4.55 -13.97
C ARG A 118 15.05 -4.49 -13.06
N LEU A 119 14.90 -3.41 -12.28
CA LEU A 119 13.77 -3.16 -11.41
C LEU A 119 12.92 -1.99 -11.93
N LEU A 120 11.60 -2.21 -11.97
CA LEU A 120 10.60 -1.16 -12.15
C LEU A 120 9.75 -1.05 -10.86
N ARG A 121 9.58 0.16 -10.35
CA ARG A 121 8.65 0.45 -9.25
C ARG A 121 7.37 1.06 -9.81
N VAL A 122 6.23 0.46 -9.46
CA VAL A 122 4.90 1.01 -9.76
C VAL A 122 4.53 1.99 -8.66
N CYS A 123 4.45 3.27 -9.01
CA CYS A 123 4.08 4.32 -8.07
C CYS A 123 2.69 4.87 -8.42
N ARG A 124 1.86 5.07 -7.40
CA ARG A 124 0.62 5.85 -7.55
C ARG A 124 0.97 7.32 -7.68
N ARG A 125 0.21 8.06 -8.49
CA ARG A 125 0.27 9.51 -8.44
C ARG A 125 -0.29 9.99 -7.12
N ALA A 126 0.41 10.93 -6.47
CA ALA A 126 -0.12 11.63 -5.31
C ALA A 126 -1.41 12.35 -5.69
N SER A 127 -2.39 12.34 -4.80
CA SER A 127 -3.62 13.10 -4.96
C SER A 127 -3.32 14.59 -4.82
N LYS A 128 -4.07 15.44 -5.56
CA LYS A 128 -4.02 16.87 -5.30
C LYS A 128 -4.80 17.13 -4.00
N VAL A 129 -4.10 17.59 -2.99
CA VAL A 129 -4.67 17.91 -1.68
C VAL A 129 -5.00 19.39 -1.65
N GLY A 130 -6.21 19.74 -1.21
CA GLY A 130 -6.64 21.12 -1.03
C GLY A 130 -5.98 21.77 0.19
N SER A 131 -6.22 23.09 0.37
CA SER A 131 -5.68 23.91 1.47
C SER A 131 -6.18 23.51 2.87
N ASP A 132 -7.19 22.63 2.95
CA ASP A 132 -7.92 22.32 4.19
C ASP A 132 -7.37 21.07 4.90
N CYS A 133 -6.15 20.64 4.53
CA CYS A 133 -5.52 19.44 5.06
C CYS A 133 -4.21 19.78 5.74
N TYR A 134 -3.97 19.16 6.90
CA TYR A 134 -2.68 19.19 7.59
C TYR A 134 -1.80 18.07 7.02
N TRP A 135 -0.66 18.44 6.42
CA TRP A 135 0.33 17.48 5.94
C TRP A 135 1.38 17.24 7.02
N VAL A 136 1.67 15.98 7.28
CA VAL A 136 2.70 15.53 8.21
C VAL A 136 3.56 14.45 7.55
N GLN A 137 4.82 14.33 7.97
CA GLN A 137 5.77 13.41 7.34
C GLN A 137 5.56 11.96 7.79
N ASP A 138 5.24 11.78 9.07
CA ASP A 138 5.11 10.46 9.68
C ASP A 138 4.05 10.42 10.79
N ALA A 139 3.90 9.26 11.40
CA ALA A 139 2.95 9.03 12.49
C ALA A 139 3.29 9.82 13.76
N LYS A 140 4.58 10.07 14.02
CA LYS A 140 5.03 10.81 15.20
C LYS A 140 4.67 12.29 15.08
N GLU A 141 4.88 12.88 13.91
CA GLU A 141 4.48 14.25 13.63
C GLU A 141 2.94 14.37 13.67
N ALA A 142 2.21 13.39 13.12
CA ALA A 142 0.75 13.34 13.23
C ALA A 142 0.30 13.33 14.68
N ALA A 143 0.88 12.49 15.53
CA ALA A 143 0.54 12.42 16.96
C ALA A 143 0.84 13.75 17.70
N GLY A 144 1.95 14.40 17.37
CA GLY A 144 2.26 15.74 17.90
C GLY A 144 1.20 16.78 17.51
N LEU A 145 0.78 16.77 16.24
CA LEU A 145 -0.27 17.66 15.75
C LEU A 145 -1.62 17.39 16.44
N LEU A 146 -1.95 16.12 16.65
CA LEU A 146 -3.21 15.73 17.31
C LEU A 146 -3.32 16.33 18.73
N GLN A 147 -2.23 16.57 19.43
CA GLN A 147 -2.26 17.22 20.76
C GLN A 147 -2.74 18.66 20.70
N THR A 148 -2.62 19.32 19.56
CA THR A 148 -3.05 20.71 19.36
C THR A 148 -4.49 20.83 18.83
N LEU A 149 -5.08 19.73 18.36
CA LEU A 149 -6.43 19.68 17.80
C LEU A 149 -7.39 19.07 18.84
N SER A 150 -8.66 19.45 18.78
CA SER A 150 -9.71 18.92 19.65
C SER A 150 -10.67 18.01 18.89
N GLY A 151 -11.28 17.03 19.59
CA GLY A 151 -12.28 16.11 19.05
C GLY A 151 -11.77 14.66 18.93
N ASN A 152 -12.71 13.73 18.72
CA ASN A 152 -12.40 12.32 18.52
C ASN A 152 -11.65 12.11 17.20
N VAL A 153 -10.82 11.10 17.17
CA VAL A 153 -9.93 10.79 16.04
C VAL A 153 -10.35 9.49 15.37
N LEU A 154 -10.52 9.51 14.06
CA LEU A 154 -10.62 8.31 13.23
C LEU A 154 -9.27 8.05 12.55
N LEU A 155 -8.60 6.98 12.98
CA LEU A 155 -7.34 6.53 12.38
C LEU A 155 -7.65 5.52 11.29
N THR A 156 -7.35 5.85 10.03
CA THR A 156 -7.50 4.94 8.88
C THR A 156 -6.16 4.38 8.39
N THR A 157 -5.12 4.48 9.21
CA THR A 157 -3.74 4.11 8.87
C THR A 157 -3.14 3.18 9.91
N VAL A 158 -3.93 2.26 10.44
CA VAL A 158 -3.46 1.38 11.52
C VAL A 158 -2.44 0.39 10.98
N HIS A 159 -1.16 0.74 11.15
CA HIS A 159 -0.04 -0.18 11.09
C HIS A 159 0.51 -0.37 12.51
N ALA A 160 1.10 -1.53 12.76
CA ALA A 160 1.66 -1.91 14.06
C ALA A 160 2.49 -0.82 14.73
N ASP A 161 3.31 -0.15 13.93
CA ASP A 161 4.30 0.81 14.39
C ASP A 161 3.69 2.16 14.76
N CYS A 162 2.45 2.42 14.33
CA CYS A 162 1.80 3.72 14.52
C CYS A 162 0.85 3.75 15.73
N LEU A 163 0.31 2.59 16.14
CA LEU A 163 -0.75 2.52 17.16
C LEU A 163 -0.31 3.09 18.52
N PRO A 164 0.85 2.70 19.09
CA PRO A 164 1.24 3.21 20.42
C PRO A 164 1.42 4.72 20.44
N VAL A 165 1.72 5.32 19.29
CA VAL A 165 1.99 6.76 19.17
C VAL A 165 0.71 7.59 19.26
N TYR A 166 -0.46 7.01 18.91
CA TYR A 166 -1.74 7.71 18.90
C TYR A 166 -2.55 7.56 20.18
N PHE A 167 -2.22 6.61 21.04
CA PHE A 167 -2.96 6.34 22.29
C PHE A 167 -2.33 7.02 23.52
N PHE A 168 -1.83 8.23 23.36
CA PHE A 168 -1.25 9.01 24.45
C PHE A 168 -2.30 9.64 25.38
N ASP A 169 -3.53 9.81 24.91
CA ASP A 169 -4.63 10.41 25.65
C ASP A 169 -5.81 9.41 25.73
N ARG A 170 -6.01 8.79 26.90
CA ARG A 170 -7.09 7.81 27.13
C ARG A 170 -8.47 8.46 27.22
N GLU A 171 -8.57 9.76 27.46
CA GLU A 171 -9.85 10.48 27.52
C GLU A 171 -10.35 10.84 26.12
N ARG A 172 -9.46 10.89 25.14
CA ARG A 172 -9.81 11.15 23.74
C ARG A 172 -10.34 9.88 23.08
N GLY A 173 -11.49 9.97 22.45
CA GLY A 173 -12.04 8.89 21.64
C GLY A 173 -11.20 8.67 20.37
N VAL A 174 -10.26 7.73 20.40
CA VAL A 174 -9.49 7.32 19.20
C VAL A 174 -10.10 6.04 18.67
N ILE A 175 -10.63 6.09 17.44
CA ILE A 175 -11.24 4.97 16.73
C ILE A 175 -10.26 4.48 15.68
N GLY A 176 -9.88 3.21 15.76
CA GLY A 176 -9.00 2.56 14.79
C GLY A 176 -9.81 1.85 13.71
N LEU A 177 -9.69 2.27 12.46
CA LEU A 177 -10.23 1.58 11.30
C LEU A 177 -9.15 0.69 10.70
N VAL A 178 -9.29 -0.62 10.89
CA VAL A 178 -8.29 -1.63 10.57
C VAL A 178 -8.81 -2.64 9.54
N LEU A 179 -7.91 -3.38 8.92
CA LEU A 179 -8.30 -4.53 8.09
C LEU A 179 -8.91 -5.63 8.97
N PRO A 180 -9.89 -6.40 8.47
CA PRO A 180 -10.48 -7.53 9.19
C PRO A 180 -9.55 -8.75 9.13
N SER A 181 -8.33 -8.62 9.68
CA SER A 181 -7.35 -9.69 9.77
C SER A 181 -6.96 -9.94 11.22
N LYS A 182 -6.57 -11.18 11.53
CA LYS A 182 -6.13 -11.56 12.86
C LYS A 182 -4.93 -10.70 13.30
N GLU A 183 -3.97 -10.48 12.42
CA GLU A 183 -2.78 -9.69 12.70
C GLU A 183 -3.14 -8.24 13.09
N ALA A 184 -4.12 -7.64 12.40
CA ALA A 184 -4.56 -6.29 12.70
C ALA A 184 -5.26 -6.21 14.06
N LEU A 185 -6.07 -7.21 14.40
CA LEU A 185 -6.74 -7.29 15.70
C LEU A 185 -5.74 -7.57 16.83
N ASP A 186 -4.80 -8.50 16.66
CA ASP A 186 -3.73 -8.78 17.62
C ASP A 186 -2.90 -7.53 17.93
N LEU A 187 -2.70 -6.66 16.93
CA LEU A 187 -1.99 -5.39 17.11
C LEU A 187 -2.81 -4.38 17.93
N CYS A 188 -4.12 -4.32 17.67
CA CYS A 188 -5.02 -3.49 18.47
C CYS A 188 -5.05 -3.93 19.94
N GLU A 189 -5.10 -5.24 20.21
CA GLU A 189 -5.05 -5.80 21.56
C GLU A 189 -3.72 -5.48 22.27
N LYS A 190 -2.59 -5.69 21.60
CA LYS A 190 -1.25 -5.33 22.12
C LYS A 190 -1.13 -3.84 22.45
N ALA A 191 -1.76 -2.98 21.66
CA ALA A 191 -1.82 -1.55 21.90
C ALA A 191 -2.87 -1.16 22.97
N GLN A 192 -3.57 -2.13 23.54
CA GLN A 192 -4.62 -1.93 24.56
C GLN A 192 -5.76 -1.00 24.08
N ILE A 193 -6.10 -1.08 22.79
CA ILE A 193 -7.23 -0.33 22.25
C ILE A 193 -8.53 -0.97 22.75
N PRO A 194 -9.47 -0.22 23.33
CA PRO A 194 -10.76 -0.76 23.71
C PRO A 194 -11.47 -1.38 22.49
N HIS A 195 -12.09 -2.55 22.65
CA HIS A 195 -12.80 -3.24 21.56
C HIS A 195 -13.87 -2.35 20.91
N SER A 196 -14.55 -1.51 21.71
CA SER A 196 -15.53 -0.52 21.21
C SER A 196 -14.95 0.55 20.30
N HIS A 197 -13.62 0.68 20.27
CA HIS A 197 -12.89 1.65 19.45
C HIS A 197 -12.23 1.01 18.23
N ILE A 198 -12.51 -0.27 17.95
CA ILE A 198 -11.95 -1.00 16.81
C ILE A 198 -13.02 -1.21 15.75
N LEU A 199 -12.78 -0.72 14.54
CA LEU A 199 -13.59 -0.97 13.35
C LEU A 199 -12.78 -1.83 12.37
N ALA A 200 -13.11 -3.12 12.29
CA ALA A 200 -12.43 -4.04 11.37
C ALA A 200 -13.21 -4.14 10.05
N LEU A 201 -12.87 -3.31 9.07
CA LEU A 201 -13.57 -3.21 7.79
C LEU A 201 -12.61 -3.14 6.61
N GLN A 202 -13.02 -3.74 5.49
CA GLN A 202 -12.26 -3.73 4.23
C GLN A 202 -12.74 -2.58 3.34
N GLY A 203 -11.84 -1.60 3.08
CA GLY A 203 -12.09 -0.49 2.14
C GLY A 203 -11.77 -0.86 0.67
N PRO A 204 -11.85 0.10 -0.25
CA PRO A 204 -12.16 1.52 -0.04
C PRO A 204 -13.64 1.78 0.25
N PHE A 205 -13.94 2.85 1.00
CA PHE A 205 -15.30 3.23 1.38
C PHE A 205 -15.81 4.41 0.55
N THR A 206 -17.12 4.46 0.35
CA THR A 206 -17.80 5.62 -0.24
C THR A 206 -17.73 6.83 0.70
N THR A 207 -17.93 8.03 0.18
CA THR A 207 -18.06 9.26 0.98
C THR A 207 -19.18 9.10 2.02
N ALA A 208 -20.31 8.51 1.63
CA ALA A 208 -21.45 8.31 2.52
C ALA A 208 -21.11 7.42 3.74
N LEU A 209 -20.39 6.30 3.53
CA LEU A 209 -19.99 5.44 4.64
C LEU A 209 -18.95 6.12 5.53
N ASN A 210 -17.99 6.85 4.95
CA ASN A 210 -17.05 7.64 5.75
C ASN A 210 -17.79 8.66 6.63
N ILE A 211 -18.79 9.39 6.09
CA ILE A 211 -19.62 10.35 6.85
C ILE A 211 -20.35 9.62 7.98
N ALA A 212 -21.03 8.50 7.71
CA ALA A 212 -21.78 7.76 8.70
C ALA A 212 -20.90 7.29 9.87
N LEU A 213 -19.68 6.82 9.58
CA LEU A 213 -18.71 6.45 10.62
C LEU A 213 -18.26 7.68 11.43
N MET A 214 -18.01 8.79 10.77
CA MET A 214 -17.59 10.02 11.45
C MET A 214 -18.69 10.57 12.36
N GLU A 215 -19.95 10.52 11.94
CA GLU A 215 -21.12 10.91 12.74
C GLU A 215 -21.31 9.99 13.94
N GLN A 216 -21.28 8.67 13.71
CA GLN A 216 -21.51 7.66 14.75
C GLN A 216 -20.52 7.79 15.91
N TYR A 217 -19.26 8.12 15.64
CA TYR A 217 -18.20 8.22 16.64
C TYR A 217 -17.83 9.67 16.99
N HIS A 218 -18.63 10.65 16.54
CA HIS A 218 -18.40 12.07 16.79
C HIS A 218 -16.98 12.52 16.42
N ILE A 219 -16.53 12.12 15.23
CA ILE A 219 -15.17 12.35 14.75
C ILE A 219 -14.95 13.82 14.35
N GLY A 220 -14.03 14.47 15.03
CA GLY A 220 -13.55 15.82 14.68
C GLY A 220 -12.25 15.82 13.88
N ILE A 221 -11.53 14.70 13.85
CA ILE A 221 -10.24 14.59 13.18
C ILE A 221 -10.17 13.25 12.43
N LEU A 222 -9.87 13.30 11.13
CA LEU A 222 -9.62 12.13 10.30
C LEU A 222 -8.13 12.05 9.94
N VAL A 223 -7.46 10.99 10.39
CA VAL A 223 -6.06 10.71 10.04
C VAL A 223 -6.00 9.65 8.96
N THR A 224 -5.35 9.97 7.85
CA THR A 224 -5.24 9.06 6.70
C THR A 224 -3.87 9.16 6.03
N LYS A 225 -3.56 8.20 5.18
CA LYS A 225 -2.46 8.29 4.21
C LYS A 225 -3.01 8.63 2.82
N ASP A 226 -2.23 9.34 2.00
CA ASP A 226 -2.61 9.52 0.60
C ASP A 226 -2.44 8.19 -0.16
N GLY A 227 -3.47 7.35 -0.11
CA GLY A 227 -3.56 6.11 -0.88
C GLY A 227 -3.93 6.31 -2.35
N GLY A 228 -4.08 7.56 -2.81
CA GLY A 228 -4.57 7.89 -4.13
C GLY A 228 -6.05 7.55 -4.32
N LYS A 229 -6.54 7.68 -5.55
CA LYS A 229 -7.95 7.42 -5.90
C LYS A 229 -8.40 6.01 -5.51
N LYS A 230 -7.57 4.99 -5.75
CA LYS A 230 -7.90 3.59 -5.43
C LYS A 230 -7.86 3.28 -3.93
N GLY A 231 -7.19 4.11 -3.12
CA GLY A 231 -7.17 4.00 -1.67
C GLY A 231 -8.34 4.72 -0.98
N GLY A 232 -9.30 5.27 -1.74
CA GLY A 232 -10.45 6.00 -1.21
C GLY A 232 -10.06 7.32 -0.54
N PHE A 233 -8.94 7.95 -0.98
CA PHE A 233 -8.49 9.20 -0.39
C PHE A 233 -9.45 10.37 -0.66
N LEU A 234 -9.96 10.48 -1.89
CA LEU A 234 -10.87 11.57 -2.28
C LEU A 234 -12.19 11.48 -1.52
N GLU A 235 -12.70 10.27 -1.31
CA GLU A 235 -13.92 10.00 -0.56
C GLU A 235 -13.76 10.38 0.93
N LYS A 236 -12.60 10.12 1.52
CA LYS A 236 -12.26 10.54 2.88
C LYS A 236 -12.08 12.06 2.99
N GLN A 237 -11.41 12.67 2.03
CA GLN A 237 -11.24 14.12 1.98
C GLN A 237 -12.59 14.83 1.89
N GLU A 238 -13.48 14.37 1.02
CA GLU A 238 -14.81 14.94 0.88
C GLU A 238 -15.66 14.73 2.13
N ALA A 239 -15.58 13.55 2.77
CA ALA A 239 -16.27 13.28 4.03
C ALA A 239 -15.79 14.23 5.14
N ALA A 240 -14.47 14.39 5.32
CA ALA A 240 -13.90 15.31 6.30
C ALA A 240 -14.35 16.75 6.06
N ARG A 241 -14.36 17.20 4.79
CA ARG A 241 -14.85 18.53 4.41
C ARG A 241 -16.32 18.74 4.77
N LEU A 242 -17.18 17.77 4.45
CA LEU A 242 -18.63 17.85 4.74
C LEU A 242 -18.92 17.84 6.24
N GLN A 243 -18.14 17.07 7.00
CA GLN A 243 -18.26 16.99 8.47
C GLN A 243 -17.51 18.11 9.22
N LYS A 244 -16.83 19.01 8.48
CA LYS A 244 -15.99 20.07 9.04
C LYS A 244 -14.92 19.52 10.02
N ALA A 245 -14.45 18.31 9.75
CA ALA A 245 -13.40 17.66 10.52
C ALA A 245 -12.02 18.04 9.98
N ALA A 246 -11.04 18.14 10.87
CA ALA A 246 -9.65 18.31 10.47
C ALA A 246 -9.18 17.05 9.73
N LEU A 247 -8.59 17.22 8.55
CA LEU A 247 -7.98 16.12 7.80
C LEU A 247 -6.46 16.16 7.99
N VAL A 248 -5.91 15.13 8.64
CA VAL A 248 -4.46 14.95 8.81
C VAL A 248 -3.99 13.89 7.82
N VAL A 249 -3.10 14.28 6.91
CA VAL A 249 -2.58 13.40 5.86
C VAL A 249 -1.12 13.11 6.11
N ILE A 250 -0.82 11.84 6.37
CA ILE A 250 0.56 11.38 6.50
C ILE A 250 1.15 11.23 5.10
N GLY A 251 2.22 11.98 4.84
CA GLY A 251 2.94 11.99 3.58
C GLY A 251 3.60 10.65 3.22
N ARG A 252 4.27 10.66 2.08
CA ARG A 252 5.01 9.51 1.54
C ARG A 252 6.49 9.66 1.82
#